data_fe4d9d5e101bc8c95144aeb904889485
#
_entry.id   fe4d9d5e101bc8c95144aeb904889485
#
_cell.length_a   1.000
_cell.length_b   1.000
_cell.length_c   1.000
_cell.angle_alpha   90.00
_cell.angle_beta   90.00
_cell.angle_gamma   90.00
#
_symmetry.space_group_name_H-M   'P 1'
#
loop_
_entity.id
_entity.type
_entity.pdbx_description
1 polymer ?
#
loop_
_entity_poly.entity_id
_entity_poly.type
_entity_poly.pdbx_seq_one_letter_code
_entity_poly.pdbx_strand_id
1 'polypeptide(L)' 'MSGNTPISPHAAFGQVLRKHRLAAGLSQEQLGLESGVQRNFISLIETGQNQPTISTIFKLAAAMGIRPSKLIVETERIAE' A
#
# COMPACT_ATOMS: atom_id res chain seq x y z
N MET A 1 5.34 -19.92 -21.63
CA MET A 1 4.81 -19.36 -21.15
C MET A 1 4.76 -18.52 -20.51
N SER A 2 4.99 -18.21 -20.52
CA SER A 2 4.92 -17.52 -19.75
C SER A 2 4.12 -16.75 -19.40
N GLY A 3 3.61 -16.48 -19.43
CA GLY A 3 2.51 -15.76 -19.13
C GLY A 3 2.57 -14.77 -18.03
N ASN A 4 3.68 -14.43 -17.57
CA ASN A 4 3.81 -13.48 -16.50
C ASN A 4 3.73 -12.07 -17.03
N THR A 5 2.58 -11.41 -16.75
CA THR A 5 2.45 -10.00 -17.05
C THR A 5 3.02 -9.22 -15.87
N PRO A 6 3.98 -8.32 -16.12
CA PRO A 6 4.51 -7.54 -15.01
C PRO A 6 3.41 -6.71 -14.36
N ILE A 7 3.45 -6.65 -13.04
CA ILE A 7 2.51 -5.81 -12.28
C ILE A 7 3.12 -4.42 -12.18
N SER A 8 2.31 -3.40 -12.44
CA SER A 8 2.78 -2.02 -12.33
C SER A 8 3.18 -1.71 -10.89
N PRO A 9 4.11 -0.77 -10.68
CA PRO A 9 4.53 -0.43 -9.32
C PRO A 9 3.38 -0.02 -8.41
N HIS A 10 2.42 0.75 -8.92
CA HIS A 10 1.33 1.19 -8.04
C HIS A 10 0.38 0.04 -7.72
N ALA A 11 0.15 -0.89 -8.65
CA ALA A 11 -0.67 -2.06 -8.35
C ALA A 11 0.04 -2.96 -7.34
N ALA A 12 1.35 -3.14 -7.49
CA ALA A 12 2.15 -3.91 -6.54
C ALA A 12 2.10 -3.26 -5.16
N PHE A 13 2.24 -1.93 -5.10
CA PHE A 13 2.18 -1.21 -3.83
C PHE A 13 0.83 -1.42 -3.16
N GLY A 14 -0.25 -1.41 -3.93
CA GLY A 14 -1.59 -1.65 -3.38
C GLY A 14 -1.70 -2.99 -2.69
N GLN A 15 -1.12 -4.03 -3.29
CA GLN A 15 -1.12 -5.36 -2.68
C GLN A 15 -0.30 -5.37 -1.39
N VAL A 16 0.84 -4.72 -1.39
CA VAL A 16 1.71 -4.65 -0.20
C VAL A 16 1.02 -3.87 0.91
N LEU A 17 0.39 -2.76 0.57
CA LEU A 17 -0.35 -1.97 1.55
C LEU A 17 -1.43 -2.79 2.22
N ARG A 18 -2.24 -3.48 1.42
CA ARG A 18 -3.32 -4.30 1.96
C ARG A 18 -2.79 -5.38 2.89
N LYS A 19 -1.72 -6.05 2.48
CA LYS A 19 -1.10 -7.10 3.28
C LYS A 19 -0.70 -6.57 4.65
N HIS A 20 -0.03 -5.43 4.69
CA HIS A 20 0.44 -4.89 5.97
C HIS A 20 -0.70 -4.30 6.79
N ARG A 21 -1.71 -3.75 6.14
CA ARG A 21 -2.88 -3.27 6.86
C ARG A 21 -3.57 -4.42 7.59
N LEU A 22 -3.80 -5.52 6.89
CA LEU A 22 -4.43 -6.68 7.49
C LEU A 22 -3.57 -7.29 8.58
N ALA A 23 -2.25 -7.34 8.37
CA ALA A 23 -1.33 -7.85 9.39
C ALA A 23 -1.34 -6.99 10.64
N ALA A 24 -1.60 -5.70 10.49
CA ALA A 24 -1.71 -4.79 11.63
C ALA A 24 -3.08 -4.85 12.30
N GLY A 25 -4.01 -5.62 11.75
CA GLY A 25 -5.34 -5.74 12.31
C GLY A 25 -6.23 -4.54 12.07
N LEU A 26 -5.97 -3.76 11.02
CA LEU A 26 -6.69 -2.51 10.77
C LEU A 26 -7.64 -2.67 9.59
N SER A 27 -8.85 -2.09 9.74
CA SER A 27 -9.73 -1.90 8.60
C SER A 27 -9.23 -0.71 7.78
N GLN A 28 -9.78 -0.54 6.58
CA GLN A 28 -9.45 0.63 5.78
C GLN A 28 -9.84 1.92 6.51
N GLU A 29 -10.97 1.90 7.19
CA GLU A 29 -11.42 3.06 7.95
C GLU A 29 -10.48 3.37 9.10
N GLN A 30 -10.05 2.34 9.83
CA GLN A 30 -9.14 2.53 10.95
C GLN A 30 -7.79 3.07 10.47
N LEU A 31 -7.27 2.52 9.40
CA LEU A 31 -6.02 3.02 8.83
C LEU A 31 -6.18 4.48 8.40
N GLY A 32 -7.34 4.82 7.82
CA GLY A 32 -7.60 6.20 7.45
C GLY A 32 -7.58 7.14 8.64
N LEU A 33 -8.24 6.74 9.72
CA LEU A 33 -8.27 7.57 10.93
C LEU A 33 -6.87 7.75 11.52
N GLU A 34 -6.08 6.70 11.56
CA GLU A 34 -4.76 6.79 12.17
C GLU A 34 -3.74 7.48 11.28
N SER A 35 -3.87 7.35 9.97
CA SER A 35 -2.89 7.91 9.05
C SER A 35 -3.24 9.32 8.59
N GLY A 36 -4.50 9.71 8.72
CA GLY A 36 -4.96 10.97 8.16
C GLY A 36 -5.21 10.90 6.66
N VAL A 37 -5.23 9.70 6.09
CA VAL A 37 -5.50 9.49 4.66
C VAL A 37 -6.94 9.02 4.53
N GLN A 38 -7.69 9.61 3.60
CA GLN A 38 -9.09 9.26 3.44
C GLN A 38 -9.27 7.79 3.08
N ARG A 39 -10.28 7.16 3.67
CA ARG A 39 -10.56 5.76 3.43
C ARG A 39 -10.74 5.43 1.95
N ASN A 40 -11.48 6.28 1.23
CA ASN A 40 -11.70 6.04 -0.20
C ASN A 40 -10.38 6.02 -0.96
N PHE A 41 -9.44 6.88 -0.59
CA PHE A 41 -8.14 6.91 -1.24
C PHE A 41 -7.34 5.64 -0.94
N ILE A 42 -7.40 5.17 0.31
CA ILE A 42 -6.75 3.91 0.68
C ILE A 42 -7.30 2.77 -0.17
N SER A 43 -8.62 2.71 -0.34
CA SER A 43 -9.25 1.68 -1.16
C SER A 43 -8.75 1.72 -2.60
N LEU A 44 -8.66 2.92 -3.17
CA LEU A 44 -8.19 3.07 -4.54
C LEU A 44 -6.72 2.68 -4.70
N ILE A 45 -5.90 2.98 -3.70
CA ILE A 45 -4.50 2.55 -3.71
C ILE A 45 -4.42 1.03 -3.66
N GLU A 46 -5.18 0.40 -2.77
CA GLU A 46 -5.12 -1.06 -2.61
C GLU A 46 -5.58 -1.81 -3.85
N THR A 47 -6.47 -1.23 -4.63
CA THR A 47 -6.94 -1.86 -5.87
C THR A 47 -6.13 -1.45 -7.09
N GLY A 48 -5.05 -0.67 -6.90
CA GLY A 48 -4.18 -0.29 -8.00
C GLY A 48 -4.71 0.81 -8.89
N GLN A 49 -5.74 1.51 -8.44
CA GLN A 49 -6.36 2.56 -9.26
C GLN A 49 -5.72 3.92 -9.08
N ASN A 50 -5.09 4.15 -7.94
CA ASN A 50 -4.40 5.41 -7.67
C ASN A 50 -3.02 5.17 -7.10
N GLN A 51 -2.13 6.13 -7.34
CA GLN A 51 -0.78 6.10 -6.80
C GLN A 51 -0.70 7.02 -5.59
N PRO A 52 -0.10 6.57 -4.49
CA PRO A 52 0.15 7.46 -3.37
C PRO A 52 1.35 8.35 -3.65
N THR A 53 1.35 9.54 -3.05
CA THR A 53 2.55 10.36 -3.02
C THR A 53 3.51 9.78 -1.98
N ILE A 54 4.76 10.26 -2.01
CA ILE A 54 5.74 9.86 -1.00
C ILE A 54 5.23 10.20 0.40
N SER A 55 4.65 11.40 0.56
CA SER A 55 4.10 11.79 1.87
C SER A 55 3.02 10.84 2.34
N THR A 56 2.15 10.41 1.43
CA THR A 56 1.09 9.45 1.77
C THR A 56 1.68 8.12 2.22
N ILE A 57 2.73 7.65 1.53
CA ILE A 57 3.40 6.41 1.90
C ILE A 57 3.94 6.51 3.32
N PHE A 58 4.57 7.63 3.67
CA PHE A 58 5.11 7.83 5.02
C PHE A 58 3.99 7.82 6.06
N LYS A 59 2.86 8.47 5.77
CA LYS A 59 1.73 8.50 6.69
C LYS A 59 1.15 7.12 6.92
N LEU A 60 0.97 6.36 5.86
CA LEU A 60 0.42 5.01 5.95
C LEU A 60 1.36 4.09 6.73
N ALA A 61 2.65 4.16 6.44
CA ALA A 61 3.64 3.32 7.13
C ALA A 61 3.67 3.63 8.62
N ALA A 62 3.65 4.91 8.98
CA ALA A 62 3.65 5.31 10.39
C ALA A 62 2.44 4.75 11.12
N ALA A 63 1.27 4.82 10.50
CA ALA A 63 0.04 4.32 11.11
C ALA A 63 0.08 2.80 11.31
N MET A 64 0.80 2.09 10.47
CA MET A 64 0.92 0.64 10.60
C MET A 64 2.14 0.21 11.42
N GLY A 65 2.94 1.18 11.89
CA GLY A 65 4.09 0.88 12.72
C GLY A 65 5.25 0.24 11.97
N ILE A 66 5.38 0.52 10.68
CA ILE A 66 6.46 -0.04 9.87
C ILE A 66 7.20 1.08 9.15
N ARG A 67 8.39 0.76 8.66
CA ARG A 67 9.18 1.73 7.90
C ARG A 67 8.64 1.89 6.49
N PRO A 68 8.59 3.11 5.96
CA PRO A 68 8.20 3.31 4.56
C PRO A 68 9.06 2.49 3.60
N SER A 69 10.35 2.35 3.89
CA SER A 69 11.25 1.58 3.04
C SER A 69 10.83 0.12 2.94
N LYS A 70 10.23 -0.44 3.98
CA LYS A 70 9.75 -1.82 3.92
C LYS A 70 8.66 -1.98 2.88
N LEU A 71 7.74 -1.02 2.81
CA LEU A 71 6.69 -1.05 1.80
C LEU A 71 7.29 -0.99 0.39
N ILE A 72 8.30 -0.15 0.21
CA ILE A 72 8.91 0.02 -1.11
C ILE A 72 9.71 -1.22 -1.51
N VAL A 73 10.47 -1.80 -0.59
CA VAL A 73 11.24 -3.01 -0.89
C VAL A 73 10.32 -4.14 -1.32
N GLU A 74 9.21 -4.33 -0.62
CA GLU A 74 8.29 -5.40 -0.97
C GLU A 74 7.57 -5.11 -2.27
N THR A 75 7.25 -3.84 -2.53
CA THR A 75 6.68 -3.42 -3.80
C THR A 75 7.64 -3.74 -4.94
N GLU A 76 8.90 -3.45 -4.76
CA GLU A 76 9.91 -3.70 -5.78
C GLU A 76 9.99 -5.19 -6.14
N ARG A 77 9.87 -6.05 -5.14
CA ARG A 77 9.91 -7.50 -5.38
C ARG A 77 8.74 -8.01 -6.20
N ILE A 78 7.58 -7.39 -6.05
CA ILE A 78 6.38 -7.80 -6.77
C ILE A 78 6.35 -7.16 -8.16
N ALA A 79 6.76 -5.92 -8.26
CA ALA A 79 6.58 -5.11 -9.46
C ALA A 79 7.52 -5.47 -10.59
N GLU A 80 8.51 -6.21 -10.38
CA GLU A 80 9.51 -6.56 -11.36
C GLU A 80 9.26 -6.20 -12.78
#